data_f3c470e17b71528dc7008b1f5aa49a43
#
_entry.id   f3c470e17b71528dc7008b1f5aa49a43
#
_cell.length_a   1.000
_cell.length_b   1.000
_cell.length_c   1.000
_cell.angle_alpha   90.00
_cell.angle_beta   90.00
_cell.angle_gamma   90.00
#
_symmetry.space_group_name_H-M   'P 1'
#
loop_
_entity.id
_entity.type
_entity.pdbx_description
1 polymer ?
#
loop_
_entity_poly.entity_id
_entity_poly.type
_entity_poly.pdbx_seq_one_letter_code
_entity_poly.pdbx_strand_id
1 'polypeptide(L)'
;MKNFMDENFLLQTETAQKLYHEHAAKMPIIDYHCHLIPQMVADDHKFKSLTEIWLGGDHYKWRAMRTNGVEERYCTGKDTSDWEKFEKWAETVPYTMRNPLYHWTHLELKTAFGIDKVLNPKTAREIYDECNAKLALPEYSARGMMRRYRVEVVCTTDDPVDSLEYHIKTRESGFEIKMLPTWRPDKAMAVEIPADFRAYIEKLSEVSGIAISTFDDMIAALRKCHDFFAEQGCKLSDHGIEEFYAEDYTDAEIKTIFNKVYGGKELTREEILKFKSAMLVEFGEMDYEKGWTQQFHYGAIRNNNTKMFKLLGPDTGFDSIGEFTTAKAMSKFLDRLNTKGKLTKTILYNLNPCANEVIATMLGNFQDGTIPGKIQFGSGWWFLDQKDGMEKQMNALSLLGLLSRFVGMLTDSRSFLSYPRHEYFRRTLCNLVGKDVENGEIPVLEIDRVNQMIEDISYYNAKKFFNF
;
A
#
# COMPACT_ATOMS: atom_id res chain seq x y z
N MET A 1 -4.13 26.63 -24.71
CA MET A 1 -4.10 25.19 -24.35
C MET A 1 -3.00 25.04 -23.29
N LYS A 2 -3.26 24.30 -22.18
CA LYS A 2 -2.23 24.04 -21.16
C LYS A 2 -1.19 23.09 -21.73
N ASN A 3 0.09 23.26 -21.36
CA ASN A 3 1.14 22.32 -21.72
C ASN A 3 0.97 21.02 -20.92
N PHE A 4 1.41 19.91 -21.51
CA PHE A 4 1.43 18.62 -20.83
C PHE A 4 2.53 18.61 -19.75
N MET A 5 2.20 18.14 -18.55
CA MET A 5 3.14 18.08 -17.41
C MET A 5 3.80 19.43 -17.04
N ASP A 6 3.11 20.56 -17.25
CA ASP A 6 3.57 21.83 -16.74
C ASP A 6 3.51 21.87 -15.19
N GLU A 7 3.99 22.95 -14.61
CA GLU A 7 3.98 23.16 -13.15
C GLU A 7 2.59 23.07 -12.53
N ASN A 8 1.55 23.39 -13.32
CA ASN A 8 0.15 23.38 -12.93
C ASN A 8 -0.60 22.11 -13.42
N PHE A 9 0.13 21.06 -13.73
CA PHE A 9 -0.47 19.77 -14.12
C PHE A 9 -1.52 19.34 -13.10
N LEU A 10 -2.74 18.98 -13.57
CA LEU A 10 -3.95 18.66 -12.81
C LEU A 10 -4.59 19.84 -12.04
N LEU A 11 -3.92 20.97 -11.87
CA LEU A 11 -4.42 22.13 -11.12
C LEU A 11 -5.20 23.04 -12.05
N GLN A 12 -6.52 23.07 -11.92
CA GLN A 12 -7.41 23.75 -12.88
C GLN A 12 -7.72 25.20 -12.50
N THR A 13 -7.69 25.54 -11.20
CA THR A 13 -8.05 26.86 -10.67
C THR A 13 -6.85 27.54 -10.03
N GLU A 14 -6.91 28.87 -9.86
CA GLU A 14 -5.87 29.63 -9.19
C GLU A 14 -5.72 29.21 -7.73
N THR A 15 -6.84 28.98 -7.05
CA THR A 15 -6.84 28.48 -5.68
C THR A 15 -6.17 27.10 -5.58
N ALA A 16 -6.49 26.17 -6.50
CA ALA A 16 -5.83 24.87 -6.53
C ALA A 16 -4.31 24.98 -6.69
N GLN A 17 -3.83 25.89 -7.53
CA GLN A 17 -2.41 26.16 -7.74
C GLN A 17 -1.75 26.67 -6.45
N LYS A 18 -2.36 27.63 -5.76
CA LYS A 18 -1.85 28.14 -4.48
C LYS A 18 -1.82 27.05 -3.41
N LEU A 19 -2.91 26.31 -3.23
CA LEU A 19 -3.00 25.20 -2.27
C LEU A 19 -1.89 24.16 -2.50
N TYR A 20 -1.58 23.88 -3.76
CA TYR A 20 -0.52 22.93 -4.08
C TYR A 20 0.86 23.54 -3.85
N HIS A 21 1.20 24.64 -4.52
CA HIS A 21 2.57 25.18 -4.53
C HIS A 21 2.99 25.78 -3.19
N GLU A 22 2.07 26.42 -2.48
CA GLU A 22 2.39 27.10 -1.22
C GLU A 22 2.27 26.17 0.00
N HIS A 23 1.49 25.08 -0.07
CA HIS A 23 1.19 24.19 1.04
C HIS A 23 1.57 22.74 0.74
N ALA A 24 0.79 22.01 -0.06
CA ALA A 24 0.97 20.55 -0.23
C ALA A 24 2.34 20.14 -0.74
N ALA A 25 2.89 20.88 -1.72
CA ALA A 25 4.20 20.58 -2.33
C ALA A 25 5.37 20.72 -1.34
N LYS A 26 5.20 21.50 -0.27
CA LYS A 26 6.24 21.71 0.75
C LYS A 26 6.30 20.60 1.80
N MET A 27 5.24 19.78 1.90
CA MET A 27 5.17 18.73 2.92
C MET A 27 6.11 17.56 2.60
N PRO A 28 6.79 17.01 3.61
CA PRO A 28 7.55 15.75 3.48
C PRO A 28 6.63 14.58 3.13
N ILE A 29 7.21 13.42 2.87
CA ILE A 29 6.47 12.18 2.61
C ILE A 29 6.58 11.26 3.83
N ILE A 30 5.42 10.83 4.32
CA ILE A 30 5.27 9.66 5.17
C ILE A 30 4.59 8.59 4.32
N ASP A 31 5.34 7.57 3.94
CA ASP A 31 4.85 6.44 3.16
C ASP A 31 4.57 5.26 4.10
N TYR A 32 3.43 5.31 4.76
CA TYR A 32 3.07 4.40 5.85
C TYR A 32 2.66 2.99 5.38
N HIS A 33 2.70 2.71 4.08
CA HIS A 33 2.58 1.37 3.51
C HIS A 33 3.24 1.30 2.14
N CYS A 34 4.26 0.47 2.02
CA CYS A 34 4.95 0.18 0.77
C CYS A 34 5.48 -1.27 0.75
N HIS A 35 5.94 -1.69 -0.43
CA HIS A 35 6.58 -2.99 -0.65
C HIS A 35 8.06 -2.84 -1.06
N LEU A 36 8.72 -1.76 -0.66
CA LEU A 36 10.16 -1.62 -0.90
C LEU A 36 10.91 -2.78 -0.26
N ILE A 37 11.92 -3.27 -0.95
CA ILE A 37 12.80 -4.33 -0.45
C ILE A 37 13.73 -3.72 0.60
N PRO A 38 13.64 -4.10 1.90
CA PRO A 38 14.43 -3.49 2.97
C PRO A 38 15.94 -3.57 2.75
N GLN A 39 16.41 -4.65 2.13
CA GLN A 39 17.81 -4.83 1.77
C GLN A 39 18.32 -3.72 0.85
N MET A 40 17.53 -3.29 -0.13
CA MET A 40 17.94 -2.22 -1.04
C MET A 40 18.20 -0.89 -0.32
N VAL A 41 17.41 -0.59 0.72
CA VAL A 41 17.64 0.59 1.57
C VAL A 41 18.85 0.39 2.47
N ALA A 42 18.99 -0.79 3.09
CA ALA A 42 20.09 -1.09 3.99
C ALA A 42 21.47 -1.04 3.30
N ASP A 43 21.53 -1.53 2.05
CA ASP A 43 22.75 -1.61 1.26
C ASP A 43 22.97 -0.35 0.38
N ASP A 44 22.07 0.63 0.44
CA ASP A 44 22.04 1.81 -0.43
C ASP A 44 22.20 1.44 -1.90
N HIS A 45 21.31 0.56 -2.36
CA HIS A 45 21.37 -0.08 -3.67
C HIS A 45 21.53 0.93 -4.82
N LYS A 46 22.44 0.64 -5.73
CA LYS A 46 22.66 1.41 -6.97
C LYS A 46 21.98 0.66 -8.12
N PHE A 47 21.03 1.31 -8.74
CA PHE A 47 20.29 0.74 -9.85
C PHE A 47 21.15 0.66 -11.11
N LYS A 48 21.16 -0.49 -11.76
CA LYS A 48 21.97 -0.76 -12.97
C LYS A 48 21.38 -0.08 -14.20
N SER A 49 20.05 0.10 -14.22
CA SER A 49 19.34 0.65 -15.37
C SER A 49 17.99 1.22 -14.97
N LEU A 50 17.43 2.04 -15.87
CA LEU A 50 16.05 2.52 -15.75
C LEU A 50 15.05 1.34 -15.77
N THR A 51 15.36 0.28 -16.49
CA THR A 51 14.54 -0.94 -16.52
C THR A 51 14.44 -1.59 -15.15
N GLU A 52 15.57 -1.74 -14.45
CA GLU A 52 15.58 -2.34 -13.10
C GLU A 52 14.69 -1.56 -12.14
N ILE A 53 14.90 -0.25 -12.01
CA ILE A 53 14.15 0.56 -11.03
C ILE A 53 12.68 0.74 -11.42
N TRP A 54 12.34 0.65 -12.70
CA TRP A 54 11.03 1.01 -13.21
C TRP A 54 10.13 -0.18 -13.56
N LEU A 55 10.73 -1.25 -14.14
CA LEU A 55 10.00 -2.43 -14.61
C LEU A 55 10.23 -3.66 -13.73
N GLY A 56 11.17 -3.62 -12.81
CA GLY A 56 11.63 -4.80 -12.06
C GLY A 56 10.58 -5.46 -11.17
N GLY A 57 9.48 -4.80 -10.86
CA GLY A 57 8.40 -5.32 -10.01
C GLY A 57 7.04 -4.69 -10.29
N ASP A 58 6.90 -3.96 -11.39
CA ASP A 58 5.69 -3.19 -11.70
C ASP A 58 4.69 -4.00 -12.54
N HIS A 59 3.80 -4.70 -11.86
CA HIS A 59 2.74 -5.48 -12.50
C HIS A 59 1.69 -4.62 -13.23
N TYR A 60 1.56 -3.31 -12.97
CA TYR A 60 0.73 -2.39 -13.75
C TYR A 60 1.28 -2.21 -15.17
N LYS A 61 2.60 -1.95 -15.29
CA LYS A 61 3.27 -1.79 -16.57
C LYS A 61 3.27 -3.09 -17.37
N TRP A 62 3.56 -4.23 -16.73
CA TRP A 62 3.48 -5.54 -17.40
C TRP A 62 2.08 -5.85 -17.95
N ARG A 63 1.03 -5.51 -17.18
CA ARG A 63 -0.36 -5.68 -17.63
C ARG A 63 -0.65 -4.83 -18.86
N ALA A 64 -0.20 -3.57 -18.91
CA ALA A 64 -0.35 -2.70 -20.05
C ALA A 64 0.44 -3.20 -21.28
N MET A 65 1.68 -3.65 -21.09
CA MET A 65 2.51 -4.23 -22.15
C MET A 65 1.84 -5.45 -22.78
N ARG A 66 1.34 -6.39 -21.99
CA ARG A 66 0.59 -7.56 -22.48
C ARG A 66 -0.68 -7.14 -23.25
N THR A 67 -1.40 -6.15 -22.74
CA THR A 67 -2.59 -5.61 -23.41
C THR A 67 -2.23 -5.01 -24.78
N ASN A 68 -1.03 -4.44 -24.90
CA ASN A 68 -0.50 -3.91 -26.15
C ASN A 68 0.13 -4.98 -27.06
N GLY A 69 0.03 -6.27 -26.72
CA GLY A 69 0.54 -7.37 -27.54
C GLY A 69 2.03 -7.65 -27.36
N VAL A 70 2.65 -7.15 -26.29
CA VAL A 70 4.06 -7.44 -25.99
C VAL A 70 4.18 -8.82 -25.38
N GLU A 71 5.10 -9.63 -25.93
CA GLU A 71 5.38 -10.97 -25.43
C GLU A 71 5.90 -10.98 -23.98
N GLU A 72 5.57 -12.03 -23.24
CA GLU A 72 5.91 -12.19 -21.82
C GLU A 72 7.42 -12.09 -21.54
N ARG A 73 8.26 -12.53 -22.48
CA ARG A 73 9.72 -12.45 -22.36
C ARG A 73 10.24 -11.02 -22.15
N TYR A 74 9.53 -10.02 -22.67
CA TYR A 74 9.85 -8.60 -22.50
C TYR A 74 9.19 -7.98 -21.25
N CYS A 75 8.23 -8.66 -20.63
CA CYS A 75 7.63 -8.23 -19.37
C CYS A 75 8.42 -8.76 -18.18
N THR A 76 8.39 -10.08 -17.96
CA THR A 76 8.99 -10.74 -16.79
C THR A 76 10.13 -11.71 -17.15
N GLY A 77 10.39 -11.97 -18.44
CA GLY A 77 11.42 -12.92 -18.89
C GLY A 77 12.82 -12.54 -18.44
N LYS A 78 13.70 -13.58 -18.36
CA LYS A 78 15.09 -13.42 -17.94
C LYS A 78 16.09 -13.47 -19.09
N ASP A 79 15.61 -13.78 -20.30
CA ASP A 79 16.40 -13.98 -21.52
C ASP A 79 16.46 -12.75 -22.44
N THR A 80 15.92 -11.63 -21.98
CA THR A 80 15.92 -10.33 -22.66
C THR A 80 16.72 -9.31 -21.88
N SER A 81 17.40 -8.42 -22.58
CA SER A 81 18.15 -7.33 -21.99
C SER A 81 17.25 -6.23 -21.40
N ASP A 82 17.80 -5.41 -20.52
CA ASP A 82 17.11 -4.26 -19.94
C ASP A 82 16.65 -3.27 -21.01
N TRP A 83 17.49 -3.07 -22.05
CA TRP A 83 17.13 -2.20 -23.17
C TRP A 83 15.92 -2.73 -23.96
N GLU A 84 15.91 -4.01 -24.31
CA GLU A 84 14.79 -4.62 -25.06
C GLU A 84 13.47 -4.48 -24.27
N LYS A 85 13.50 -4.69 -22.96
CA LYS A 85 12.31 -4.50 -22.10
C LYS A 85 11.85 -3.04 -22.07
N PHE A 86 12.79 -2.11 -21.91
CA PHE A 86 12.48 -0.69 -21.89
C PHE A 86 11.96 -0.20 -23.24
N GLU A 87 12.55 -0.65 -24.35
CA GLU A 87 12.08 -0.33 -25.70
C GLU A 87 10.62 -0.75 -25.89
N LYS A 88 10.24 -1.99 -25.44
CA LYS A 88 8.86 -2.46 -25.49
C LYS A 88 7.92 -1.67 -24.58
N TRP A 89 8.41 -1.20 -23.44
CA TRP A 89 7.67 -0.25 -22.64
C TRP A 89 7.46 1.09 -23.35
N ALA A 90 8.50 1.64 -23.97
CA ALA A 90 8.43 2.88 -24.71
C ALA A 90 7.49 2.79 -25.95
N GLU A 91 7.41 1.62 -26.60
CA GLU A 91 6.43 1.31 -27.63
C GLU A 91 5.00 1.29 -27.07
N THR A 92 4.82 0.88 -25.81
CA THR A 92 3.53 0.76 -25.14
C THR A 92 3.00 2.10 -24.64
N VAL A 93 3.86 2.98 -24.15
CA VAL A 93 3.48 4.25 -23.49
C VAL A 93 2.50 5.10 -24.33
N PRO A 94 2.67 5.31 -25.66
CA PRO A 94 1.70 6.09 -26.44
C PRO A 94 0.26 5.52 -26.42
N TYR A 95 0.12 4.22 -26.21
CA TYR A 95 -1.18 3.54 -26.10
C TYR A 95 -1.80 3.63 -24.71
N THR A 96 -1.04 4.14 -23.71
CA THR A 96 -1.57 4.33 -22.35
C THR A 96 -2.25 5.69 -22.13
N MET A 97 -2.49 6.49 -23.18
CA MET A 97 -3.25 7.73 -23.05
C MET A 97 -4.62 7.46 -22.40
N ARG A 98 -5.01 8.28 -21.40
CA ARG A 98 -6.13 8.11 -20.47
C ARG A 98 -5.94 7.00 -19.41
N ASN A 99 -4.96 6.13 -19.52
CA ASN A 99 -4.54 5.25 -18.42
C ASN A 99 -3.61 6.04 -17.49
N PRO A 100 -3.67 5.83 -16.16
CA PRO A 100 -2.78 6.53 -15.21
C PRO A 100 -1.30 6.34 -15.50
N LEU A 101 -0.90 5.23 -16.12
CA LEU A 101 0.49 4.98 -16.50
C LEU A 101 1.08 6.05 -17.43
N TYR A 102 0.25 6.71 -18.26
CA TYR A 102 0.72 7.82 -19.09
C TYR A 102 1.15 9.01 -18.24
N HIS A 103 0.35 9.36 -17.23
CA HIS A 103 0.67 10.44 -16.31
C HIS A 103 1.86 10.08 -15.40
N TRP A 104 1.83 8.89 -14.79
CA TRP A 104 2.87 8.47 -13.86
C TRP A 104 4.23 8.36 -14.54
N THR A 105 4.30 7.74 -15.73
CA THR A 105 5.53 7.63 -16.52
C THR A 105 6.19 8.99 -16.71
N HIS A 106 5.43 10.00 -17.13
CA HIS A 106 6.00 11.32 -17.43
C HIS A 106 6.25 12.15 -16.16
N LEU A 107 5.45 11.96 -15.11
CA LEU A 107 5.69 12.59 -13.82
C LEU A 107 6.95 12.03 -13.15
N GLU A 108 7.17 10.71 -13.22
CA GLU A 108 8.37 10.05 -12.75
C GLU A 108 9.61 10.51 -13.50
N LEU A 109 9.56 10.60 -14.85
CA LEU A 109 10.65 11.13 -15.67
C LEU A 109 10.98 12.58 -15.30
N LYS A 110 9.96 13.41 -15.12
CA LYS A 110 10.13 14.82 -14.77
C LYS A 110 10.72 15.00 -13.38
N THR A 111 10.13 14.39 -12.38
CA THR A 111 10.48 14.66 -10.97
C THR A 111 11.75 13.97 -10.53
N ALA A 112 12.01 12.74 -11.00
CA ALA A 112 13.25 12.03 -10.69
C ALA A 112 14.42 12.51 -11.53
N PHE A 113 14.21 12.68 -12.84
CA PHE A 113 15.30 12.87 -13.80
C PHE A 113 15.30 14.23 -14.47
N GLY A 114 14.30 15.10 -14.23
CA GLY A 114 14.22 16.41 -14.88
C GLY A 114 13.98 16.31 -16.40
N ILE A 115 13.31 15.26 -16.86
CA ILE A 115 13.05 15.02 -18.29
C ILE A 115 11.61 15.43 -18.62
N ASP A 116 11.46 16.43 -19.45
CA ASP A 116 10.14 16.91 -19.94
C ASP A 116 9.72 16.27 -21.28
N LYS A 117 10.61 15.48 -21.89
CA LYS A 117 10.33 14.79 -23.16
C LYS A 117 9.28 13.70 -22.97
N VAL A 118 8.35 13.60 -23.92
CA VAL A 118 7.37 12.51 -23.95
C VAL A 118 8.05 11.22 -24.39
N LEU A 119 7.86 10.16 -23.61
CA LEU A 119 8.38 8.83 -23.91
C LEU A 119 7.58 8.18 -25.02
N ASN A 120 8.27 7.81 -26.09
CA ASN A 120 7.76 7.07 -27.25
C ASN A 120 8.94 6.40 -27.97
N PRO A 121 8.73 5.58 -29.02
CA PRO A 121 9.81 4.90 -29.72
C PRO A 121 10.92 5.83 -30.28
N LYS A 122 10.58 7.08 -30.62
CA LYS A 122 11.56 8.04 -31.18
C LYS A 122 12.47 8.65 -30.12
N THR A 123 11.98 8.80 -28.89
CA THR A 123 12.70 9.42 -27.77
C THR A 123 13.28 8.39 -26.80
N ALA A 124 12.90 7.10 -26.96
CA ALA A 124 13.23 6.03 -26.02
C ALA A 124 14.74 5.92 -25.74
N ARG A 125 15.58 5.91 -26.78
CA ARG A 125 17.01 5.72 -26.62
C ARG A 125 17.64 6.90 -25.86
N GLU A 126 17.30 8.11 -26.24
CA GLU A 126 17.80 9.31 -25.58
C GLU A 126 17.41 9.37 -24.10
N ILE A 127 16.14 9.10 -23.78
CA ILE A 127 15.63 9.08 -22.39
C ILE A 127 16.32 7.97 -21.58
N TYR A 128 16.47 6.78 -22.15
CA TYR A 128 17.12 5.65 -21.49
C TYR A 128 18.57 5.96 -21.12
N ASP A 129 19.33 6.47 -22.08
CA ASP A 129 20.75 6.80 -21.88
C ASP A 129 20.92 7.94 -20.88
N GLU A 130 20.09 8.99 -20.93
CA GLU A 130 20.12 10.11 -19.97
C GLU A 130 19.76 9.64 -18.56
N CYS A 131 18.69 8.83 -18.39
CA CYS A 131 18.32 8.29 -17.09
C CYS A 131 19.42 7.38 -16.52
N ASN A 132 20.00 6.51 -17.32
CA ASN A 132 21.06 5.61 -16.87
C ASN A 132 22.33 6.36 -16.47
N ALA A 133 22.69 7.44 -17.20
CA ALA A 133 23.79 8.31 -16.81
C ALA A 133 23.55 8.96 -15.43
N LYS A 134 22.31 9.38 -15.14
CA LYS A 134 21.93 9.91 -13.83
C LYS A 134 21.92 8.82 -12.75
N LEU A 135 21.38 7.63 -13.03
CA LEU A 135 21.37 6.48 -12.09
C LEU A 135 22.76 6.02 -11.65
N ALA A 136 23.80 6.31 -12.46
CA ALA A 136 25.19 6.04 -12.09
C ALA A 136 25.73 6.99 -11.00
N LEU A 137 25.04 8.09 -10.72
CA LEU A 137 25.45 9.08 -9.72
C LEU A 137 24.99 8.64 -8.32
N PRO A 138 25.75 8.94 -7.24
CA PRO A 138 25.42 8.53 -5.87
C PRO A 138 24.05 9.01 -5.39
N GLU A 139 23.60 10.19 -5.78
CA GLU A 139 22.33 10.79 -5.40
C GLU A 139 21.10 10.11 -6.02
N TYR A 140 21.30 9.12 -6.87
CA TYR A 140 20.25 8.28 -7.47
C TYR A 140 20.24 6.84 -6.93
N SER A 141 20.99 6.56 -5.85
CA SER A 141 20.88 5.32 -5.10
C SER A 141 19.51 5.21 -4.42
N ALA A 142 19.19 4.04 -3.83
CA ALA A 142 17.96 3.84 -3.08
C ALA A 142 17.73 4.93 -2.02
N ARG A 143 18.75 5.20 -1.17
CA ARG A 143 18.69 6.27 -0.17
C ARG A 143 18.68 7.66 -0.80
N GLY A 144 19.39 7.85 -1.90
CA GLY A 144 19.41 9.10 -2.66
C GLY A 144 18.02 9.45 -3.20
N MET A 145 17.29 8.48 -3.75
CA MET A 145 15.90 8.67 -4.19
C MET A 145 14.97 9.04 -3.03
N MET A 146 15.08 8.38 -1.88
CA MET A 146 14.29 8.73 -0.70
C MET A 146 14.54 10.19 -0.26
N ARG A 147 15.78 10.63 -0.24
CA ARG A 147 16.14 12.03 0.07
C ARG A 147 15.58 13.01 -0.94
N ARG A 148 15.70 12.71 -2.23
CA ARG A 148 15.20 13.53 -3.34
C ARG A 148 13.72 13.86 -3.17
N TYR A 149 12.93 12.88 -2.75
CA TYR A 149 11.50 13.05 -2.52
C TYR A 149 11.14 13.52 -1.11
N ARG A 150 12.15 13.84 -0.29
CA ARG A 150 11.96 14.30 1.10
C ARG A 150 11.10 13.34 1.93
N VAL A 151 11.40 12.06 1.78
CA VAL A 151 10.78 11.02 2.60
C VAL A 151 11.27 11.16 4.03
N GLU A 152 10.37 11.08 5.00
CA GLU A 152 10.69 11.08 6.43
C GLU A 152 10.56 9.67 7.01
N VAL A 153 9.53 8.96 6.60
CA VAL A 153 9.23 7.61 7.09
C VAL A 153 8.76 6.73 5.94
N VAL A 154 9.22 5.50 5.90
CA VAL A 154 8.64 4.41 5.11
C VAL A 154 8.30 3.23 6.02
N CYS A 155 7.14 2.61 5.80
CA CYS A 155 6.76 1.37 6.44
C CYS A 155 6.67 0.28 5.37
N THR A 156 7.51 -0.73 5.51
CA THR A 156 7.57 -1.89 4.60
C THR A 156 6.47 -2.90 4.93
N THR A 157 6.47 -4.05 4.29
CA THR A 157 5.49 -5.13 4.55
C THR A 157 6.27 -6.39 4.87
N ASP A 158 6.17 -6.87 6.12
CA ASP A 158 7.06 -7.88 6.68
C ASP A 158 6.27 -9.02 7.34
N ASP A 159 6.75 -10.23 7.16
CA ASP A 159 6.13 -11.44 7.72
C ASP A 159 6.57 -11.65 9.19
N PRO A 160 5.70 -12.17 10.08
CA PRO A 160 6.07 -12.54 11.46
C PRO A 160 7.37 -13.29 11.64
N VAL A 161 7.77 -14.07 10.65
CA VAL A 161 9.00 -14.89 10.70
C VAL A 161 10.25 -14.20 10.13
N ASP A 162 10.13 -12.94 9.73
CA ASP A 162 11.26 -12.17 9.19
C ASP A 162 12.20 -11.72 10.32
N SER A 163 13.50 -11.77 10.04
CA SER A 163 14.55 -11.38 11.00
C SER A 163 14.67 -9.88 11.22
N LEU A 164 14.10 -9.08 10.34
CA LEU A 164 14.19 -7.62 10.29
C LEU A 164 15.65 -7.09 10.28
N GLU A 165 16.61 -7.90 9.87
CA GLU A 165 18.04 -7.59 9.87
C GLU A 165 18.37 -6.31 9.08
N TYR A 166 17.66 -6.07 7.97
CA TYR A 166 17.86 -4.88 7.14
C TYR A 166 17.27 -3.61 7.76
N HIS A 167 16.19 -3.72 8.53
CA HIS A 167 15.65 -2.62 9.32
C HIS A 167 16.63 -2.22 10.43
N ILE A 168 17.17 -3.23 11.14
CA ILE A 168 18.18 -3.05 12.17
C ILE A 168 19.44 -2.40 11.58
N LYS A 169 19.97 -2.97 10.49
CA LYS A 169 21.15 -2.44 9.79
C LYS A 169 20.95 -0.99 9.32
N THR A 170 19.77 -0.67 8.78
CA THR A 170 19.46 0.70 8.34
C THR A 170 19.46 1.67 9.50
N ARG A 171 18.81 1.32 10.61
CA ARG A 171 18.78 2.14 11.83
C ARG A 171 20.17 2.34 12.42
N GLU A 172 20.96 1.29 12.54
CA GLU A 172 22.32 1.32 13.07
C GLU A 172 23.31 2.09 12.19
N SER A 173 23.02 2.19 10.88
CA SER A 173 23.81 3.01 9.97
C SER A 173 23.68 4.52 10.20
N GLY A 174 22.73 4.95 11.04
CA GLY A 174 22.44 6.37 11.27
C GLY A 174 21.74 7.04 10.10
N PHE A 175 21.11 6.27 9.19
CA PHE A 175 20.33 6.84 8.09
C PHE A 175 19.15 7.65 8.64
N GLU A 176 19.02 8.89 8.19
CA GLU A 176 18.09 9.87 8.76
C GLU A 176 16.61 9.57 8.47
N ILE A 177 16.31 8.80 7.43
CA ILE A 177 14.96 8.41 7.07
C ILE A 177 14.59 7.12 7.82
N LYS A 178 13.48 7.12 8.52
CA LYS A 178 13.02 5.96 9.27
C LYS A 178 12.46 4.90 8.32
N MET A 179 13.04 3.71 8.33
CA MET A 179 12.46 2.51 7.70
C MET A 179 11.96 1.60 8.81
N LEU A 180 10.64 1.49 8.94
CA LEU A 180 9.96 0.72 9.98
C LEU A 180 9.30 -0.52 9.39
N PRO A 181 9.29 -1.66 10.10
CA PRO A 181 8.54 -2.82 9.66
C PRO A 181 7.03 -2.63 9.86
N THR A 182 6.23 -3.32 9.06
CA THR A 182 4.79 -3.48 9.28
C THR A 182 4.48 -4.97 9.41
N TRP A 183 3.76 -5.33 10.46
CA TRP A 183 3.36 -6.69 10.77
C TRP A 183 2.28 -7.20 9.80
N ARG A 184 2.61 -8.20 8.95
CA ARG A 184 1.66 -8.82 8.01
C ARG A 184 1.55 -10.32 8.23
N PRO A 185 0.67 -10.78 9.13
CA PRO A 185 0.58 -12.18 9.57
C PRO A 185 -0.32 -13.06 8.69
N ASP A 186 -0.64 -12.66 7.47
CA ASP A 186 -1.63 -13.35 6.63
C ASP A 186 -1.31 -14.83 6.39
N LYS A 187 -0.02 -15.21 6.33
CA LYS A 187 0.38 -16.61 6.16
C LYS A 187 0.03 -17.47 7.38
N ALA A 188 -0.04 -16.87 8.58
CA ALA A 188 -0.43 -17.60 9.79
C ALA A 188 -1.91 -18.02 9.79
N MET A 189 -2.74 -17.45 8.91
CA MET A 189 -4.14 -17.85 8.73
C MET A 189 -4.42 -18.54 7.39
N ALA A 190 -3.40 -18.81 6.58
CA ALA A 190 -3.51 -19.45 5.26
C ALA A 190 -3.58 -20.97 5.41
N VAL A 191 -4.75 -21.48 5.75
CA VAL A 191 -5.00 -22.91 6.11
C VAL A 191 -5.57 -23.74 4.96
N GLU A 192 -5.66 -23.18 3.75
CA GLU A 192 -6.24 -23.82 2.57
C GLU A 192 -5.40 -25.04 2.11
N ILE A 193 -4.08 -24.97 2.28
CA ILE A 193 -3.15 -26.03 1.90
C ILE A 193 -2.41 -26.50 3.15
N PRO A 194 -2.76 -27.66 3.72
CA PRO A 194 -2.19 -28.13 4.98
C PRO A 194 -0.66 -28.27 4.99
N ALA A 195 -0.05 -28.62 3.85
CA ALA A 195 1.40 -28.74 3.74
C ALA A 195 2.09 -27.37 3.89
N ASP A 196 1.56 -26.34 3.23
CA ASP A 196 2.12 -24.98 3.28
C ASP A 196 1.92 -24.37 4.69
N PHE A 197 0.75 -24.57 5.28
CA PHE A 197 0.47 -24.15 6.65
C PHE A 197 1.43 -24.77 7.65
N ARG A 198 1.65 -26.10 7.55
CA ARG A 198 2.59 -26.79 8.44
C ARG A 198 4.01 -26.24 8.29
N ALA A 199 4.50 -26.09 7.06
CA ALA A 199 5.82 -25.53 6.80
C ALA A 199 5.97 -24.12 7.42
N TYR A 200 4.91 -23.30 7.35
CA TYR A 200 4.89 -21.99 8.00
C TYR A 200 4.94 -22.10 9.54
N ILE A 201 4.17 -23.00 10.14
CA ILE A 201 4.17 -23.23 11.60
C ILE A 201 5.54 -23.73 12.09
N GLU A 202 6.20 -24.61 11.33
CA GLU A 202 7.56 -25.09 11.62
C GLU A 202 8.55 -23.91 11.61
N LYS A 203 8.46 -23.02 10.63
CA LYS A 203 9.28 -21.82 10.56
C LYS A 203 9.00 -20.83 11.70
N LEU A 204 7.73 -20.64 12.04
CA LEU A 204 7.34 -19.81 13.17
C LEU A 204 7.85 -20.38 14.51
N SER A 205 7.81 -21.71 14.67
CA SER A 205 8.37 -22.40 15.83
C SER A 205 9.89 -22.18 15.94
N GLU A 206 10.61 -22.29 14.83
CA GLU A 206 12.06 -22.05 14.77
C GLU A 206 12.41 -20.60 15.18
N VAL A 207 11.77 -19.62 14.57
CA VAL A 207 12.07 -18.19 14.78
C VAL A 207 11.67 -17.74 16.18
N SER A 208 10.51 -18.18 16.66
CA SER A 208 10.04 -17.82 18.01
C SER A 208 10.77 -18.56 19.12
N GLY A 209 11.36 -19.74 18.83
CA GLY A 209 11.92 -20.66 19.81
C GLY A 209 10.86 -21.29 20.72
N ILE A 210 9.59 -21.31 20.28
CA ILE A 210 8.47 -21.96 20.97
C ILE A 210 8.09 -23.22 20.17
N ALA A 211 8.14 -24.40 20.82
CA ALA A 211 7.66 -25.62 20.19
C ALA A 211 6.13 -25.54 20.04
N ILE A 212 5.67 -25.48 18.78
CA ILE A 212 4.25 -25.35 18.48
C ILE A 212 3.65 -26.74 18.25
N SER A 213 2.74 -27.13 19.13
CA SER A 213 1.97 -28.36 19.04
C SER A 213 0.45 -28.16 19.17
N THR A 214 0.07 -26.99 19.67
CA THR A 214 -1.33 -26.57 19.89
C THR A 214 -1.59 -25.19 19.28
N PHE A 215 -2.87 -24.84 19.16
CA PHE A 215 -3.26 -23.49 18.76
C PHE A 215 -2.74 -22.43 19.75
N ASP A 216 -2.79 -22.73 21.05
CA ASP A 216 -2.31 -21.79 22.08
C ASP A 216 -0.81 -21.54 21.96
N ASP A 217 -0.01 -22.56 21.61
CA ASP A 217 1.42 -22.40 21.34
C ASP A 217 1.67 -21.52 20.11
N MET A 218 0.86 -21.69 19.05
CA MET A 218 0.93 -20.85 17.86
C MET A 218 0.67 -19.37 18.20
N ILE A 219 -0.37 -19.09 18.98
CA ILE A 219 -0.67 -17.71 19.42
C ILE A 219 0.46 -17.16 20.28
N ALA A 220 1.02 -17.94 21.20
CA ALA A 220 2.17 -17.53 22.00
C ALA A 220 3.40 -17.21 21.14
N ALA A 221 3.67 -18.02 20.11
CA ALA A 221 4.75 -17.78 19.16
C ALA A 221 4.55 -16.49 18.35
N LEU A 222 3.33 -16.26 17.83
CA LEU A 222 2.98 -15.03 17.13
C LEU A 222 3.12 -13.79 18.03
N ARG A 223 2.66 -13.85 19.28
CA ARG A 223 2.82 -12.76 20.26
C ARG A 223 4.30 -12.44 20.51
N LYS A 224 5.14 -13.45 20.60
CA LYS A 224 6.60 -13.24 20.76
C LYS A 224 7.22 -12.54 19.56
N CYS A 225 6.84 -12.94 18.34
CA CYS A 225 7.27 -12.26 17.12
C CYS A 225 6.70 -10.82 17.03
N HIS A 226 5.46 -10.62 17.46
CA HIS A 226 4.84 -9.29 17.51
C HIS A 226 5.55 -8.37 18.51
N ASP A 227 5.98 -8.87 19.66
CA ASP A 227 6.81 -8.14 20.63
C ASP A 227 8.16 -7.76 20.00
N PHE A 228 8.80 -8.66 19.27
CA PHE A 228 10.04 -8.37 18.55
C PHE A 228 9.86 -7.25 17.51
N PHE A 229 8.77 -7.28 16.74
CA PHE A 229 8.44 -6.21 15.81
C PHE A 229 8.26 -4.86 16.53
N ALA A 230 7.59 -4.86 17.69
CA ALA A 230 7.43 -3.65 18.52
C ALA A 230 8.78 -3.09 18.98
N GLU A 231 9.71 -3.94 19.39
CA GLU A 231 11.08 -3.56 19.76
C GLU A 231 11.85 -2.94 18.58
N GLN A 232 11.53 -3.38 17.33
CA GLN A 232 12.12 -2.79 16.12
C GLN A 232 11.40 -1.51 15.66
N GLY A 233 10.40 -1.03 16.38
CA GLY A 233 9.71 0.23 16.12
C GLY A 233 8.46 0.10 15.25
N CYS A 234 7.95 -1.09 15.03
CA CYS A 234 6.68 -1.33 14.34
C CYS A 234 5.54 -0.56 15.02
N LYS A 235 4.65 0.03 14.20
CA LYS A 235 3.49 0.82 14.64
C LYS A 235 2.19 0.40 13.96
N LEU A 236 2.29 -0.54 13.02
CA LEU A 236 1.21 -0.91 12.12
C LEU A 236 1.17 -2.40 11.88
N SER A 237 -0.03 -2.93 11.69
CA SER A 237 -0.25 -4.18 10.98
C SER A 237 -0.86 -3.92 9.60
N ASP A 238 -0.80 -4.92 8.74
CA ASP A 238 -1.42 -4.92 7.42
C ASP A 238 -1.94 -6.30 7.08
N HIS A 239 -3.08 -6.34 6.39
CA HIS A 239 -3.76 -7.56 5.96
C HIS A 239 -4.23 -7.41 4.51
N GLY A 240 -3.86 -8.37 3.66
CA GLY A 240 -4.35 -8.48 2.28
C GLY A 240 -5.38 -9.60 2.18
N ILE A 241 -6.64 -9.31 2.43
CA ILE A 241 -7.73 -10.30 2.48
C ILE A 241 -8.68 -10.18 1.29
N GLU A 242 -9.28 -11.27 0.86
CA GLU A 242 -10.32 -11.24 -0.18
C GLU A 242 -11.58 -10.54 0.34
N GLU A 243 -12.05 -10.97 1.50
CA GLU A 243 -13.23 -10.48 2.20
C GLU A 243 -13.00 -10.45 3.70
N PHE A 244 -13.84 -9.78 4.48
CA PHE A 244 -13.78 -9.85 5.93
C PHE A 244 -14.29 -11.21 6.42
N TYR A 245 -13.52 -11.83 7.31
CA TYR A 245 -13.86 -13.09 7.95
C TYR A 245 -14.46 -12.80 9.33
N ALA A 246 -15.72 -13.20 9.53
CA ALA A 246 -16.43 -12.94 10.78
C ALA A 246 -17.43 -14.04 11.14
N GLU A 247 -17.10 -15.28 10.82
CA GLU A 247 -17.90 -16.44 11.23
C GLU A 247 -17.95 -16.58 12.76
N ASP A 248 -19.03 -17.15 13.27
CA ASP A 248 -19.10 -17.50 14.68
C ASP A 248 -18.33 -18.79 14.93
N TYR A 249 -17.60 -18.83 16.01
CA TYR A 249 -16.79 -19.96 16.43
C TYR A 249 -16.70 -20.04 17.95
N THR A 250 -16.29 -21.20 18.43
CA THR A 250 -15.86 -21.43 19.81
C THR A 250 -14.38 -21.76 19.86
N ASP A 251 -13.73 -21.52 20.99
CA ASP A 251 -12.31 -21.85 21.18
C ASP A 251 -12.03 -23.34 20.95
N ALA A 252 -12.97 -24.22 21.36
CA ALA A 252 -12.85 -25.65 21.15
C ALA A 252 -12.87 -26.04 19.66
N GLU A 253 -13.72 -25.38 18.85
CA GLU A 253 -13.72 -25.57 17.40
C GLU A 253 -12.41 -25.14 16.78
N ILE A 254 -11.87 -23.97 17.14
CA ILE A 254 -10.61 -23.46 16.58
C ILE A 254 -9.43 -24.39 16.91
N LYS A 255 -9.33 -24.87 18.16
CA LYS A 255 -8.33 -25.85 18.56
C LYS A 255 -8.46 -27.18 17.78
N THR A 256 -9.69 -27.61 17.52
CA THR A 256 -9.95 -28.81 16.71
C THR A 256 -9.53 -28.61 15.25
N ILE A 257 -9.86 -27.43 14.67
CA ILE A 257 -9.49 -27.08 13.30
C ILE A 257 -7.97 -27.00 13.15
N PHE A 258 -7.29 -26.33 14.10
CA PHE A 258 -5.83 -26.28 14.13
C PHE A 258 -5.21 -27.69 14.13
N ASN A 259 -5.65 -28.55 15.03
CA ASN A 259 -5.13 -29.94 15.13
C ASN A 259 -5.37 -30.72 13.82
N LYS A 260 -6.51 -30.47 13.15
CA LYS A 260 -6.86 -31.11 11.89
C LYS A 260 -5.92 -30.70 10.77
N VAL A 261 -5.71 -29.38 10.54
CA VAL A 261 -4.84 -28.87 9.47
C VAL A 261 -3.37 -29.13 9.78
N TYR A 262 -2.93 -28.94 11.01
CA TYR A 262 -1.56 -29.24 11.43
C TYR A 262 -1.25 -30.75 11.32
N GLY A 263 -2.24 -31.60 11.54
CA GLY A 263 -2.19 -33.06 11.28
C GLY A 263 -2.19 -33.43 9.78
N GLY A 264 -2.20 -32.45 8.86
CA GLY A 264 -2.13 -32.68 7.40
C GLY A 264 -3.48 -33.00 6.74
N LYS A 265 -4.60 -32.76 7.40
CA LYS A 265 -5.94 -33.01 6.86
C LYS A 265 -6.51 -31.73 6.26
N GLU A 266 -7.15 -31.83 5.10
CA GLU A 266 -7.87 -30.73 4.47
C GLU A 266 -9.03 -30.25 5.33
N LEU A 267 -9.26 -28.94 5.32
CA LEU A 267 -10.37 -28.30 5.98
C LEU A 267 -11.55 -28.08 5.02
N THR A 268 -12.74 -28.07 5.57
CA THR A 268 -13.93 -27.58 4.83
C THR A 268 -13.87 -26.05 4.71
N ARG A 269 -14.64 -25.47 3.77
CA ARG A 269 -14.74 -24.01 3.65
C ARG A 269 -15.19 -23.35 4.96
N GLU A 270 -16.14 -23.95 5.66
CA GLU A 270 -16.62 -23.43 6.96
C GLU A 270 -15.50 -23.41 8.01
N GLU A 271 -14.73 -24.49 8.11
CA GLU A 271 -13.57 -24.56 9.02
C GLU A 271 -12.51 -23.51 8.68
N ILE A 272 -12.22 -23.30 7.38
CA ILE A 272 -11.29 -22.26 6.92
C ILE A 272 -11.78 -20.88 7.35
N LEU A 273 -13.04 -20.56 7.11
CA LEU A 273 -13.59 -19.24 7.44
C LEU A 273 -13.65 -19.01 8.95
N LYS A 274 -14.00 -20.02 9.76
CA LYS A 274 -13.95 -19.94 11.22
C LYS A 274 -12.53 -19.69 11.73
N PHE A 275 -11.54 -20.43 11.21
CA PHE A 275 -10.15 -20.26 11.61
C PHE A 275 -9.65 -18.85 11.28
N LYS A 276 -9.87 -18.38 10.05
CA LYS A 276 -9.50 -17.01 9.63
C LYS A 276 -10.21 -15.95 10.47
N SER A 277 -11.45 -16.16 10.83
CA SER A 277 -12.21 -15.26 11.70
C SER A 277 -11.60 -15.14 13.10
N ALA A 278 -11.19 -16.27 13.68
CA ALA A 278 -10.50 -16.28 14.96
C ALA A 278 -9.13 -15.58 14.88
N MET A 279 -8.36 -15.86 13.84
CA MET A 279 -7.04 -15.26 13.67
C MET A 279 -7.10 -13.74 13.50
N LEU A 280 -8.06 -13.20 12.72
CA LEU A 280 -8.23 -11.74 12.60
C LEU A 280 -8.54 -11.07 13.95
N VAL A 281 -9.30 -11.73 14.81
CA VAL A 281 -9.59 -11.22 16.16
C VAL A 281 -8.33 -11.25 17.02
N GLU A 282 -7.56 -12.34 17.01
CA GLU A 282 -6.28 -12.44 17.74
C GLU A 282 -5.30 -11.35 17.29
N PHE A 283 -5.16 -11.11 15.98
CA PHE A 283 -4.31 -10.05 15.45
C PHE A 283 -4.77 -8.67 15.91
N GLY A 284 -6.07 -8.38 15.83
CA GLY A 284 -6.61 -7.11 16.29
C GLY A 284 -6.41 -6.87 17.79
N GLU A 285 -6.48 -7.92 18.60
CA GLU A 285 -6.20 -7.84 20.05
C GLU A 285 -4.71 -7.59 20.32
N MET A 286 -3.79 -8.24 19.58
CA MET A 286 -2.35 -7.99 19.67
C MET A 286 -2.03 -6.53 19.31
N ASP A 287 -2.60 -6.01 18.23
CA ASP A 287 -2.41 -4.63 17.79
C ASP A 287 -2.93 -3.61 18.82
N TYR A 288 -4.11 -3.87 19.39
CA TYR A 288 -4.66 -3.03 20.46
C TYR A 288 -3.72 -2.96 21.67
N GLU A 289 -3.17 -4.08 22.12
CA GLU A 289 -2.25 -4.15 23.25
C GLU A 289 -0.97 -3.32 23.05
N LYS A 290 -0.54 -3.13 21.80
CA LYS A 290 0.61 -2.28 21.45
C LYS A 290 0.21 -0.85 21.03
N GLY A 291 -1.09 -0.56 20.92
CA GLY A 291 -1.59 0.72 20.40
C GLY A 291 -1.26 0.94 18.91
N TRP A 292 -1.07 -0.14 18.16
CA TRP A 292 -0.80 -0.10 16.73
C TRP A 292 -2.04 0.25 15.93
N THR A 293 -1.83 0.62 14.67
CA THR A 293 -2.87 0.80 13.67
C THR A 293 -2.99 -0.47 12.83
N GLN A 294 -4.16 -1.09 12.79
CA GLN A 294 -4.43 -2.20 11.88
C GLN A 294 -4.91 -1.69 10.51
N GLN A 295 -4.43 -2.28 9.43
CA GLN A 295 -4.79 -1.93 8.06
C GLN A 295 -5.38 -3.14 7.34
N PHE A 296 -6.49 -2.95 6.63
CA PHE A 296 -7.14 -4.01 5.85
C PHE A 296 -7.26 -3.62 4.39
N HIS A 297 -6.49 -4.27 3.53
CA HIS A 297 -6.61 -4.23 2.09
C HIS A 297 -7.50 -5.37 1.63
N TYR A 298 -8.75 -5.10 1.23
CA TYR A 298 -9.69 -6.16 0.87
C TYR A 298 -10.32 -5.97 -0.51
N GLY A 299 -10.81 -7.07 -1.10
CA GLY A 299 -11.61 -7.03 -2.31
C GLY A 299 -10.88 -7.44 -3.59
N ALA A 300 -9.69 -8.01 -3.50
CA ALA A 300 -8.97 -8.53 -4.66
C ALA A 300 -9.28 -10.01 -4.91
N ILE A 301 -9.65 -10.34 -6.16
CA ILE A 301 -9.61 -11.72 -6.65
C ILE A 301 -8.21 -11.96 -7.19
N ARG A 302 -7.46 -12.84 -6.52
CA ARG A 302 -6.06 -13.11 -6.82
C ARG A 302 -5.90 -14.25 -7.82
N ASN A 303 -4.81 -14.17 -8.63
CA ASN A 303 -4.33 -15.27 -9.48
C ASN A 303 -5.39 -15.84 -10.43
N ASN A 304 -6.20 -14.97 -11.06
CA ASN A 304 -7.31 -15.36 -11.92
C ASN A 304 -6.92 -16.22 -13.14
N ASN A 305 -5.67 -16.15 -13.55
CA ASN A 305 -5.15 -16.93 -14.69
C ASN A 305 -4.27 -18.08 -14.17
N THR A 306 -4.86 -19.25 -13.98
CA THR A 306 -4.16 -20.44 -13.48
C THR A 306 -2.93 -20.82 -14.29
N LYS A 307 -2.98 -20.67 -15.63
CA LYS A 307 -1.84 -20.97 -16.51
C LYS A 307 -0.67 -20.04 -16.21
N MET A 308 -0.94 -18.75 -16.10
CA MET A 308 0.10 -17.74 -15.84
C MET A 308 0.59 -17.80 -14.39
N PHE A 309 -0.29 -18.11 -13.44
CA PHE A 309 0.13 -18.33 -12.05
C PHE A 309 1.13 -19.50 -11.92
N LYS A 310 0.88 -20.63 -12.63
CA LYS A 310 1.84 -21.75 -12.65
C LYS A 310 3.17 -21.40 -13.32
N LEU A 311 3.17 -20.48 -14.26
CA LEU A 311 4.36 -20.07 -15.01
C LEU A 311 5.18 -19.00 -14.29
N LEU A 312 4.52 -18.00 -13.70
CA LEU A 312 5.14 -16.76 -13.22
C LEU A 312 5.03 -16.56 -11.69
N GLY A 313 4.13 -17.28 -11.03
CA GLY A 313 3.82 -17.05 -9.62
C GLY A 313 2.84 -15.89 -9.37
N PRO A 314 2.66 -15.50 -8.11
CA PRO A 314 1.77 -14.41 -7.71
C PRO A 314 2.32 -13.03 -8.09
N ASP A 315 1.49 -12.01 -7.95
CA ASP A 315 1.83 -10.58 -8.12
C ASP A 315 2.40 -10.21 -9.50
N THR A 316 1.98 -10.92 -10.54
CA THR A 316 2.46 -10.70 -11.91
C THR A 316 1.44 -10.05 -12.84
N GLY A 317 0.35 -9.48 -12.28
CA GLY A 317 -0.63 -8.67 -13.03
C GLY A 317 -1.87 -9.43 -13.48
N PHE A 318 -2.20 -10.56 -12.85
CA PHE A 318 -3.36 -11.39 -13.17
C PHE A 318 -4.44 -11.40 -12.07
N ASP A 319 -4.55 -10.29 -11.36
CA ASP A 319 -5.53 -10.07 -10.30
C ASP A 319 -6.61 -9.09 -10.77
N SER A 320 -7.77 -9.10 -10.12
CA SER A 320 -8.92 -8.27 -10.50
C SER A 320 -9.64 -7.73 -9.25
N ILE A 321 -10.44 -6.69 -9.47
CA ILE A 321 -11.44 -6.23 -8.51
C ILE A 321 -12.44 -7.35 -8.29
N GLY A 322 -12.71 -7.66 -7.03
CA GLY A 322 -13.73 -8.63 -6.62
C GLY A 322 -15.05 -7.96 -6.26
N GLU A 323 -16.11 -8.74 -6.34
CA GLU A 323 -17.45 -8.35 -5.93
C GLU A 323 -17.86 -9.21 -4.73
N PHE A 324 -17.53 -8.73 -3.53
CA PHE A 324 -17.75 -9.43 -2.28
C PHE A 324 -18.81 -8.72 -1.43
N THR A 325 -19.68 -9.48 -0.78
CA THR A 325 -20.71 -8.97 0.15
C THR A 325 -20.10 -8.82 1.55
N THR A 326 -19.27 -7.82 1.76
CA THR A 326 -18.40 -7.69 2.94
C THR A 326 -18.96 -6.83 4.06
N ALA A 327 -19.98 -5.99 3.82
CA ALA A 327 -20.45 -5.00 4.80
C ALA A 327 -20.84 -5.64 6.15
N LYS A 328 -21.62 -6.73 6.14
CA LYS A 328 -22.04 -7.42 7.38
C LYS A 328 -20.87 -8.06 8.12
N ALA A 329 -19.97 -8.72 7.40
CA ALA A 329 -18.79 -9.36 7.98
C ALA A 329 -17.83 -8.32 8.56
N MET A 330 -17.59 -7.22 7.84
CA MET A 330 -16.79 -6.09 8.31
C MET A 330 -17.37 -5.50 9.60
N SER A 331 -18.66 -5.19 9.62
CA SER A 331 -19.35 -4.69 10.81
C SER A 331 -19.19 -5.65 11.99
N LYS A 332 -19.43 -6.94 11.78
CA LYS A 332 -19.33 -7.98 12.81
C LYS A 332 -17.91 -8.15 13.36
N PHE A 333 -16.90 -8.05 12.49
CA PHE A 333 -15.50 -8.09 12.91
C PHE A 333 -15.14 -6.89 13.78
N LEU A 334 -15.44 -5.67 13.33
CA LEU A 334 -15.17 -4.44 14.07
C LEU A 334 -15.92 -4.42 15.40
N ASP A 335 -17.18 -4.86 15.41
CA ASP A 335 -18.01 -4.93 16.61
C ASP A 335 -17.48 -5.94 17.63
N ARG A 336 -16.94 -7.08 17.20
CA ARG A 336 -16.31 -8.06 18.12
C ARG A 336 -15.15 -7.44 18.89
N LEU A 337 -14.28 -6.70 18.23
CA LEU A 337 -13.18 -6.00 18.88
C LEU A 337 -13.69 -4.83 19.74
N ASN A 338 -14.66 -4.08 19.24
CA ASN A 338 -15.23 -2.93 19.94
C ASN A 338 -15.94 -3.32 21.22
N THR A 339 -16.76 -4.38 21.18
CA THR A 339 -17.49 -4.90 22.36
C THR A 339 -16.54 -5.39 23.46
N LYS A 340 -15.39 -5.93 23.08
CA LYS A 340 -14.29 -6.30 24.01
C LYS A 340 -13.49 -5.08 24.52
N GLY A 341 -13.75 -3.88 24.01
CA GLY A 341 -12.92 -2.69 24.28
C GLY A 341 -11.53 -2.75 23.67
N LYS A 342 -11.36 -3.57 22.63
CA LYS A 342 -10.04 -3.83 21.98
C LYS A 342 -9.97 -3.39 20.52
N LEU A 343 -10.90 -2.56 20.04
CA LEU A 343 -10.81 -1.97 18.71
C LEU A 343 -9.77 -0.86 18.71
N THR A 344 -8.67 -1.08 18.01
CA THR A 344 -7.59 -0.09 17.83
C THR A 344 -7.86 0.83 16.63
N LYS A 345 -6.95 1.76 16.36
CA LYS A 345 -6.95 2.56 15.12
C LYS A 345 -7.01 1.63 13.92
N THR A 346 -7.90 1.89 12.99
CA THR A 346 -8.15 0.99 11.86
C THR A 346 -8.25 1.77 10.55
N ILE A 347 -7.61 1.25 9.50
CA ILE A 347 -7.73 1.78 8.14
C ILE A 347 -8.30 0.70 7.23
N LEU A 348 -9.36 1.05 6.49
CA LEU A 348 -10.04 0.16 5.56
C LEU A 348 -9.77 0.62 4.12
N TYR A 349 -9.20 -0.24 3.31
CA TYR A 349 -8.97 -0.01 1.87
C TYR A 349 -9.82 -0.98 1.06
N ASN A 350 -10.70 -0.46 0.20
CA ASN A 350 -11.42 -1.28 -0.75
C ASN A 350 -10.75 -1.25 -2.13
N LEU A 351 -11.03 -2.30 -2.90
CA LEU A 351 -10.65 -2.36 -4.31
C LEU A 351 -11.83 -2.04 -5.24
N ASN A 352 -13.05 -2.34 -4.82
CA ASN A 352 -14.25 -2.09 -5.60
C ASN A 352 -14.84 -0.70 -5.28
N PRO A 353 -14.83 0.27 -6.23
CA PRO A 353 -15.34 1.60 -5.97
C PRO A 353 -16.84 1.65 -5.64
N CYS A 354 -17.61 0.61 -5.99
CA CYS A 354 -19.02 0.49 -5.61
C CYS A 354 -19.23 0.34 -4.10
N ALA A 355 -18.16 0.05 -3.33
CA ALA A 355 -18.20 -0.07 -1.88
C ALA A 355 -17.75 1.21 -1.15
N ASN A 356 -17.45 2.30 -1.85
CA ASN A 356 -16.93 3.53 -1.23
C ASN A 356 -17.88 4.07 -0.16
N GLU A 357 -19.17 4.22 -0.46
CA GLU A 357 -20.18 4.72 0.48
C GLU A 357 -20.47 3.70 1.60
N VAL A 358 -20.33 2.41 1.31
CA VAL A 358 -20.46 1.34 2.32
C VAL A 358 -19.39 1.51 3.39
N ILE A 359 -18.13 1.73 2.97
CA ILE A 359 -17.03 1.97 3.90
C ILE A 359 -17.21 3.30 4.61
N ALA A 360 -17.44 4.39 3.87
CA ALA A 360 -17.54 5.72 4.44
C ALA A 360 -18.63 5.80 5.53
N THR A 361 -19.75 5.09 5.38
CA THR A 361 -20.78 4.98 6.43
C THR A 361 -20.36 4.05 7.56
N MET A 362 -19.63 2.95 7.29
CA MET A 362 -19.14 2.03 8.30
C MET A 362 -18.22 2.69 9.31
N LEU A 363 -17.35 3.59 8.84
CA LEU A 363 -16.39 4.32 9.69
C LEU A 363 -17.09 5.02 10.86
N GLY A 364 -18.24 5.66 10.60
CA GLY A 364 -19.00 6.43 11.57
C GLY A 364 -19.52 5.61 12.74
N ASN A 365 -19.74 4.31 12.54
CA ASN A 365 -20.30 3.41 13.55
C ASN A 365 -19.31 3.13 14.71
N PHE A 366 -18.02 3.29 14.46
CA PHE A 366 -16.95 2.89 15.39
C PHE A 366 -16.02 4.03 15.80
N GLN A 367 -16.38 5.28 15.51
CA GLN A 367 -15.72 6.45 16.08
C GLN A 367 -16.16 6.61 17.54
N ASP A 368 -15.20 6.70 18.45
CA ASP A 368 -15.49 6.74 19.90
C ASP A 368 -15.04 8.06 20.59
N GLY A 369 -14.53 9.01 19.81
CA GLY A 369 -14.07 10.29 20.31
C GLY A 369 -12.71 10.27 21.04
N THR A 370 -12.07 9.14 21.19
CA THR A 370 -10.74 9.04 21.84
C THR A 370 -9.61 9.51 20.95
N ILE A 371 -9.71 9.24 19.64
CA ILE A 371 -8.72 9.62 18.62
C ILE A 371 -9.46 10.22 17.43
N PRO A 372 -9.10 11.43 16.96
CA PRO A 372 -9.70 12.02 15.78
C PRO A 372 -9.52 11.12 14.54
N GLY A 373 -10.63 10.68 13.94
CA GLY A 373 -10.58 9.79 12.80
C GLY A 373 -10.00 8.40 13.11
N LYS A 374 -10.33 7.84 14.29
CA LYS A 374 -9.85 6.53 14.75
C LYS A 374 -10.02 5.43 13.71
N ILE A 375 -11.15 5.43 13.01
CA ILE A 375 -11.41 4.54 11.88
C ILE A 375 -11.32 5.34 10.60
N GLN A 376 -10.43 4.98 9.70
CA GLN A 376 -10.08 5.69 8.47
C GLN A 376 -10.61 4.97 7.24
N PHE A 377 -11.02 5.73 6.24
CA PHE A 377 -11.09 5.24 4.87
C PHE A 377 -9.73 5.47 4.22
N GLY A 378 -9.04 4.40 3.86
CA GLY A 378 -7.73 4.50 3.23
C GLY A 378 -7.78 5.18 1.86
N SER A 379 -6.64 5.63 1.35
CA SER A 379 -6.54 6.23 0.02
C SER A 379 -6.98 5.25 -1.08
N GLY A 380 -7.30 5.79 -2.27
CA GLY A 380 -7.53 4.94 -3.43
C GLY A 380 -6.38 3.93 -3.57
N TRP A 381 -6.71 2.66 -3.37
CA TRP A 381 -5.77 1.55 -3.42
C TRP A 381 -5.77 0.94 -4.82
N TRP A 382 -4.83 0.11 -5.16
CA TRP A 382 -4.65 -0.65 -6.40
C TRP A 382 -5.85 -0.57 -7.37
N PHE A 383 -5.64 -0.24 -8.65
CA PHE A 383 -6.65 0.16 -9.64
C PHE A 383 -7.40 1.47 -9.35
N LEU A 384 -7.51 1.92 -8.10
CA LEU A 384 -8.16 3.16 -7.69
C LEU A 384 -7.16 4.27 -7.30
N ASP A 385 -5.87 3.99 -7.32
CA ASP A 385 -4.77 4.89 -6.98
C ASP A 385 -4.46 5.90 -8.12
N GLN A 386 -5.47 6.32 -8.82
CA GLN A 386 -5.44 7.25 -9.94
C GLN A 386 -6.51 8.35 -9.74
N LYS A 387 -6.42 9.42 -10.53
CA LYS A 387 -7.22 10.63 -10.35
C LYS A 387 -8.70 10.36 -10.08
N ASP A 388 -9.39 9.60 -10.94
CA ASP A 388 -10.82 9.33 -10.81
C ASP A 388 -11.15 8.50 -9.57
N GLY A 389 -10.34 7.48 -9.26
CA GLY A 389 -10.48 6.66 -8.06
C GLY A 389 -10.23 7.44 -6.78
N MET A 390 -9.20 8.30 -6.77
CA MET A 390 -8.89 9.19 -5.65
C MET A 390 -10.00 10.22 -5.40
N GLU A 391 -10.51 10.87 -6.47
CA GLU A 391 -11.62 11.82 -6.36
C GLU A 391 -12.88 11.12 -5.81
N LYS A 392 -13.23 9.93 -6.29
CA LYS A 392 -14.38 9.16 -5.79
C LYS A 392 -14.23 8.78 -4.32
N GLN A 393 -13.05 8.31 -3.91
CA GLN A 393 -12.78 7.97 -2.51
C GLN A 393 -12.89 9.21 -1.60
N MET A 394 -12.23 10.32 -1.98
CA MET A 394 -12.28 11.57 -1.20
C MET A 394 -13.69 12.17 -1.14
N ASN A 395 -14.46 12.10 -2.23
CA ASN A 395 -15.85 12.53 -2.23
C ASN A 395 -16.72 11.70 -1.29
N ALA A 396 -16.63 10.37 -1.33
CA ALA A 396 -17.38 9.51 -0.41
C ALA A 396 -17.00 9.80 1.06
N LEU A 397 -15.70 9.96 1.34
CA LEU A 397 -15.23 10.32 2.67
C LEU A 397 -15.70 11.71 3.10
N SER A 398 -15.66 12.70 2.23
CA SER A 398 -16.11 14.07 2.53
C SER A 398 -17.59 14.15 2.89
N LEU A 399 -18.42 13.42 2.12
CA LEU A 399 -19.87 13.48 2.25
C LEU A 399 -20.40 12.73 3.47
N LEU A 400 -19.70 11.70 3.92
CA LEU A 400 -20.18 10.75 4.94
C LEU A 400 -19.27 10.67 6.18
N GLY A 401 -18.16 11.36 6.15
CA GLY A 401 -17.16 11.43 7.22
C GLY A 401 -16.52 12.83 7.29
N LEU A 402 -15.23 12.88 7.62
CA LEU A 402 -14.47 14.13 7.73
C LEU A 402 -13.17 14.04 6.93
N LEU A 403 -13.15 14.60 5.71
CA LEU A 403 -11.94 14.65 4.87
C LEU A 403 -10.75 15.29 5.61
N SER A 404 -10.97 16.30 6.43
CA SER A 404 -9.92 16.98 7.19
C SER A 404 -9.15 16.06 8.18
N ARG A 405 -9.67 14.87 8.48
CA ARG A 405 -9.03 13.88 9.36
C ARG A 405 -8.37 12.71 8.59
N PHE A 406 -8.40 12.78 7.25
CA PHE A 406 -7.82 11.77 6.41
C PHE A 406 -6.29 11.72 6.56
N VAL A 407 -5.73 10.51 6.68
CA VAL A 407 -4.28 10.29 6.84
C VAL A 407 -3.50 10.37 5.52
N GLY A 408 -4.18 10.60 4.41
CA GLY A 408 -3.56 10.87 3.11
C GLY A 408 -3.09 9.63 2.35
N MET A 409 -2.14 9.85 1.45
CA MET A 409 -1.65 8.89 0.45
C MET A 409 -0.53 8.01 1.00
N LEU A 410 -0.42 6.83 0.41
CA LEU A 410 0.69 5.88 0.49
C LEU A 410 1.06 5.42 -0.92
N THR A 411 2.23 4.81 -1.12
CA THR A 411 2.62 4.36 -2.47
C THR A 411 2.12 2.96 -2.82
N ASP A 412 2.04 2.08 -1.87
CA ASP A 412 1.78 0.64 -2.10
C ASP A 412 2.69 0.07 -3.22
N SER A 413 3.94 0.46 -3.24
CA SER A 413 4.83 0.19 -4.36
C SER A 413 6.14 -0.47 -3.97
N ARG A 414 6.69 -1.23 -4.93
CA ARG A 414 8.02 -1.83 -4.86
C ARG A 414 9.12 -0.93 -5.45
N SER A 415 8.75 0.18 -6.11
CA SER A 415 9.69 1.03 -6.85
C SER A 415 10.01 2.33 -6.12
N PHE A 416 11.30 2.67 -6.04
CA PHE A 416 11.78 3.96 -5.54
C PHE A 416 11.39 5.15 -6.45
N LEU A 417 10.89 4.90 -7.66
CA LEU A 417 10.32 5.91 -8.55
C LEU A 417 8.82 6.15 -8.32
N SER A 418 8.19 5.52 -7.32
CA SER A 418 6.75 5.67 -7.07
C SER A 418 6.39 6.81 -6.11
N TYR A 419 7.34 7.48 -5.48
CA TYR A 419 7.06 8.64 -4.62
C TYR A 419 6.28 9.78 -5.30
N PRO A 420 6.37 10.02 -6.62
CA PRO A 420 5.49 10.94 -7.34
C PRO A 420 4.00 10.64 -7.23
N ARG A 421 3.60 9.45 -6.75
CA ARG A 421 2.19 9.16 -6.41
C ARG A 421 1.67 10.07 -5.30
N HIS A 422 2.52 10.46 -4.33
CA HIS A 422 2.18 11.48 -3.33
C HIS A 422 1.94 12.85 -3.97
N GLU A 423 2.78 13.25 -4.93
CA GLU A 423 2.57 14.47 -5.69
C GLU A 423 1.27 14.42 -6.49
N TYR A 424 1.02 13.33 -7.20
CA TYR A 424 -0.19 13.13 -7.98
C TYR A 424 -1.46 13.21 -7.12
N PHE A 425 -1.43 12.57 -5.95
CA PHE A 425 -2.51 12.67 -4.95
C PHE A 425 -2.70 14.10 -4.46
N ARG A 426 -1.63 14.79 -4.05
CA ARG A 426 -1.67 16.16 -3.54
C ARG A 426 -2.23 17.13 -4.57
N ARG A 427 -1.87 16.97 -5.84
CA ARG A 427 -2.45 17.75 -6.94
C ARG A 427 -3.93 17.46 -7.13
N THR A 428 -4.35 16.22 -7.04
CA THR A 428 -5.76 15.81 -7.13
C THR A 428 -6.57 16.40 -5.97
N LEU A 429 -6.06 16.30 -4.74
CA LEU A 429 -6.66 16.88 -3.53
C LEU A 429 -6.82 18.41 -3.65
N CYS A 430 -5.73 19.11 -4.01
CA CYS A 430 -5.74 20.56 -4.14
C CYS A 430 -6.70 21.02 -5.26
N ASN A 431 -6.77 20.25 -6.35
CA ASN A 431 -7.70 20.54 -7.44
C ASN A 431 -9.16 20.37 -7.03
N LEU A 432 -9.48 19.33 -6.27
CA LEU A 432 -10.81 19.07 -5.74
C LEU A 432 -11.25 20.22 -4.81
N VAL A 433 -10.47 20.47 -3.76
CA VAL A 433 -10.80 21.49 -2.74
C VAL A 433 -10.73 22.92 -3.31
N GLY A 434 -9.73 23.21 -4.16
CA GLY A 434 -9.60 24.52 -4.79
C GLY A 434 -10.78 24.86 -5.69
N LYS A 435 -11.35 23.86 -6.35
CA LYS A 435 -12.57 24.04 -7.13
C LYS A 435 -13.78 24.35 -6.26
N ASP A 436 -13.93 23.70 -5.11
CA ASP A 436 -15.03 23.97 -4.18
C ASP A 436 -14.95 25.41 -3.62
N VAL A 437 -13.74 25.92 -3.36
CA VAL A 437 -13.53 27.32 -2.95
C VAL A 437 -13.94 28.28 -4.08
N GLU A 438 -13.50 28.04 -5.31
CA GLU A 438 -13.82 28.88 -6.47
C GLU A 438 -15.32 28.90 -6.82
N ASN A 439 -16.00 27.78 -6.56
CA ASN A 439 -17.44 27.64 -6.75
C ASN A 439 -18.28 28.26 -5.60
N GLY A 440 -17.61 28.71 -4.51
CA GLY A 440 -18.29 29.24 -3.33
C GLY A 440 -18.92 28.18 -2.43
N GLU A 441 -18.59 26.92 -2.62
CA GLU A 441 -19.01 25.80 -1.77
C GLU A 441 -18.24 25.80 -0.44
N ILE A 442 -17.00 26.30 -0.46
CA ILE A 442 -16.19 26.60 0.72
C ILE A 442 -15.94 28.12 0.76
N PRO A 443 -16.26 28.80 1.87
CA PRO A 443 -16.10 30.26 1.93
C PRO A 443 -14.62 30.65 1.93
N VAL A 444 -14.25 31.60 1.08
CA VAL A 444 -12.88 32.12 0.95
C VAL A 444 -12.33 32.71 2.26
N LEU A 445 -13.21 33.14 3.17
CA LEU A 445 -12.83 33.61 4.50
C LEU A 445 -12.23 32.53 5.39
N GLU A 446 -12.43 31.25 5.06
CA GLU A 446 -11.85 30.09 5.76
C GLU A 446 -10.59 29.55 5.06
N ILE A 447 -9.98 30.32 4.16
CA ILE A 447 -8.83 29.85 3.35
C ILE A 447 -7.66 29.35 4.21
N ASP A 448 -7.39 29.98 5.34
CA ASP A 448 -6.33 29.57 6.26
C ASP A 448 -6.61 28.18 6.84
N ARG A 449 -7.88 27.87 7.09
CA ARG A 449 -8.31 26.54 7.53
C ARG A 449 -8.18 25.51 6.42
N VAL A 450 -8.47 25.92 5.18
CA VAL A 450 -8.27 25.08 3.99
C VAL A 450 -6.79 24.77 3.79
N ASN A 451 -5.93 25.80 3.90
CA ASN A 451 -4.48 25.63 3.81
C ASN A 451 -3.96 24.59 4.83
N GLN A 452 -4.37 24.74 6.10
CA GLN A 452 -4.01 23.80 7.16
C GLN A 452 -4.55 22.38 6.89
N MET A 453 -5.78 22.25 6.38
CA MET A 453 -6.36 20.95 6.01
C MET A 453 -5.54 20.27 4.92
N ILE A 454 -5.06 20.99 3.92
CA ILE A 454 -4.22 20.46 2.86
C ILE A 454 -2.88 19.96 3.41
N GLU A 455 -2.26 20.71 4.31
CA GLU A 455 -1.02 20.30 4.98
C GLU A 455 -1.24 19.10 5.90
N ASP A 456 -2.34 19.09 6.66
CA ASP A 456 -2.71 17.99 7.55
C ASP A 456 -2.91 16.68 6.78
N ILE A 457 -3.67 16.69 5.69
CA ILE A 457 -3.90 15.51 4.85
C ILE A 457 -2.60 15.08 4.13
N SER A 458 -1.77 16.03 3.74
CA SER A 458 -0.53 15.76 3.02
C SER A 458 0.58 15.20 3.93
N TYR A 459 0.50 15.42 5.27
CA TYR A 459 1.58 15.05 6.17
C TYR A 459 1.19 14.94 7.65
N TYR A 460 0.62 15.99 8.27
CA TYR A 460 0.50 16.05 9.74
C TYR A 460 -0.49 15.04 10.31
N ASN A 461 -1.55 14.70 9.59
CA ASN A 461 -2.49 13.68 10.03
C ASN A 461 -1.81 12.32 10.15
N ALA A 462 -1.05 11.88 9.14
CA ALA A 462 -0.30 10.64 9.20
C ALA A 462 0.72 10.65 10.35
N LYS A 463 1.50 11.74 10.48
CA LYS A 463 2.49 11.88 11.55
C LYS A 463 1.90 11.73 12.94
N LYS A 464 0.76 12.38 13.19
CA LYS A 464 0.05 12.31 14.49
C LYS A 464 -0.63 10.97 14.70
N PHE A 465 -1.31 10.45 13.67
CA PHE A 465 -2.11 9.24 13.75
C PHE A 465 -1.25 8.01 14.06
N PHE A 466 -0.10 7.88 13.41
CA PHE A 466 0.84 6.77 13.63
C PHE A 466 1.86 7.03 14.75
N ASN A 467 1.95 8.27 15.23
CA ASN A 467 2.95 8.69 16.23
C ASN A 467 4.40 8.43 15.72
N PHE A 468 4.69 8.92 14.49
CA PHE A 468 6.01 8.82 13.86
C PHE A 468 6.98 9.93 14.30
#